data_b43786bb039e3906b5d34e25b7a5bbcf
#
_entry.id   b43786bb039e3906b5d34e25b7a5bbcf
#
_cell.length_a   1.000
_cell.length_b   1.000
_cell.length_c   1.000
_cell.angle_alpha   90.00
_cell.angle_beta   90.00
_cell.angle_gamma   90.00
#
_symmetry.space_group_name_H-M   'P 1'
#
loop_
_entity.id
_entity.type
_entity.pdbx_description
1 polymer ?
#
loop_
_entity_poly.entity_id
_entity_poly.type
_entity_poly.pdbx_seq_one_letter_code
_entity_poly.pdbx_strand_id
1 'polypeptide(L)'
;MSLKCAQRGMSLMELLAATLLGVMALGIVGAIFMSGQKLATQRSKQLLLIQNLASAALQIKQDLQRAGYDPAAALPVSLTSSSKVVHLESSPSALGYVYRIAATGQDAFRSVVVKHQPSLDTAVGHGLLLCEKEMTGPVSFYHASLSGWNGHCFNLFNPKQISITEFRVTDAAIVGQGAENQSITIHLSGRLMTDSSIHHQLELTTLLRNF
;
A
#
# COMPACT_ATOMS: atom_id res chain seq x y z
N MET A 1 -49.93 -55.78 17.44
CA MET A 1 -49.78 -54.88 18.59
C MET A 1 -49.92 -53.45 18.09
N SER A 2 -51.09 -52.82 18.27
CA SER A 2 -51.35 -51.46 17.76
C SER A 2 -50.99 -50.45 18.87
N LEU A 3 -49.95 -49.71 18.67
CA LEU A 3 -49.56 -48.59 19.54
C LEU A 3 -50.54 -47.43 19.30
N LYS A 4 -51.52 -47.26 20.19
CA LYS A 4 -52.37 -46.06 20.23
C LYS A 4 -51.50 -44.90 20.76
N CYS A 5 -51.03 -44.02 19.91
CA CYS A 5 -50.51 -42.71 20.35
C CYS A 5 -51.64 -41.91 20.95
N ALA A 6 -51.63 -41.70 22.26
CA ALA A 6 -52.51 -40.76 22.93
C ALA A 6 -52.11 -39.32 22.57
N GLN A 7 -52.92 -38.69 21.72
CA GLN A 7 -52.80 -37.27 21.39
C GLN A 7 -53.22 -36.47 22.64
N ARG A 8 -52.25 -35.90 23.36
CA ARG A 8 -52.52 -34.93 24.45
C ARG A 8 -52.64 -33.54 23.80
N GLY A 9 -53.78 -32.91 24.00
CA GLY A 9 -53.99 -31.51 23.57
C GLY A 9 -53.05 -30.58 24.31
N MET A 10 -52.30 -29.74 23.57
CA MET A 10 -51.48 -28.68 24.17
C MET A 10 -52.37 -27.62 24.84
N SER A 11 -52.00 -27.18 26.04
CA SER A 11 -52.66 -26.08 26.75
C SER A 11 -52.33 -24.73 26.03
N LEU A 12 -53.29 -23.82 25.98
CA LEU A 12 -53.08 -22.46 25.43
C LEU A 12 -51.92 -21.74 26.12
N MET A 13 -51.73 -21.97 27.41
CA MET A 13 -50.60 -21.43 28.19
C MET A 13 -49.24 -21.98 27.72
N GLU A 14 -49.21 -23.25 27.35
CA GLU A 14 -48.00 -23.91 26.85
C GLU A 14 -47.58 -23.35 25.46
N LEU A 15 -48.57 -23.07 24.59
CA LEU A 15 -48.38 -22.42 23.32
C LEU A 15 -47.83 -20.99 23.51
N LEU A 16 -48.40 -20.22 24.44
CA LEU A 16 -47.93 -18.85 24.71
C LEU A 16 -46.52 -18.83 25.30
N ALA A 17 -46.19 -19.75 26.19
CA ALA A 17 -44.83 -19.87 26.72
C ALA A 17 -43.82 -20.25 25.63
N ALA A 18 -44.16 -21.22 24.78
CA ALA A 18 -43.31 -21.65 23.69
C ALA A 18 -43.06 -20.54 22.65
N THR A 19 -44.11 -19.77 22.30
CA THR A 19 -43.96 -18.63 21.38
C THR A 19 -43.11 -17.51 21.98
N LEU A 20 -43.26 -17.19 23.25
CA LEU A 20 -42.44 -16.19 23.96
C LEU A 20 -40.94 -16.58 23.94
N LEU A 21 -40.65 -17.82 24.31
CA LEU A 21 -39.27 -18.34 24.30
C LEU A 21 -38.72 -18.38 22.90
N GLY A 22 -39.52 -18.73 21.89
CA GLY A 22 -39.13 -18.72 20.50
C GLY A 22 -38.75 -17.33 20.00
N VAL A 23 -39.56 -16.31 20.32
CA VAL A 23 -39.26 -14.91 19.93
C VAL A 23 -38.00 -14.39 20.63
N MET A 24 -37.80 -14.71 21.93
CA MET A 24 -36.56 -14.36 22.64
C MET A 24 -35.33 -15.01 22.01
N ALA A 25 -35.39 -16.29 21.68
CA ALA A 25 -34.31 -17.00 21.02
C ALA A 25 -33.96 -16.38 19.66
N LEU A 26 -34.96 -16.07 18.83
CA LEU A 26 -34.77 -15.40 17.56
C LEU A 26 -34.15 -14.00 17.71
N GLY A 27 -34.53 -13.25 18.72
CA GLY A 27 -33.96 -11.95 19.08
C GLY A 27 -32.46 -12.03 19.39
N ILE A 28 -32.06 -13.03 20.18
CA ILE A 28 -30.66 -13.25 20.55
C ILE A 28 -29.85 -13.64 19.31
N VAL A 29 -30.35 -14.59 18.50
CA VAL A 29 -29.67 -15.00 17.24
C VAL A 29 -29.51 -13.81 16.29
N GLY A 30 -30.57 -12.98 16.15
CA GLY A 30 -30.51 -11.77 15.34
C GLY A 30 -29.45 -10.78 15.83
N ALA A 31 -29.32 -10.54 17.11
CA ALA A 31 -28.32 -9.66 17.71
C ALA A 31 -26.88 -10.16 17.45
N ILE A 32 -26.65 -11.47 17.63
CA ILE A 32 -25.35 -12.10 17.35
C ILE A 32 -25.01 -11.96 15.87
N PHE A 33 -25.94 -12.21 14.95
CA PHE A 33 -25.73 -12.08 13.52
C PHE A 33 -25.37 -10.64 13.12
N MET A 34 -26.10 -9.64 13.63
CA MET A 34 -25.80 -8.22 13.37
C MET A 34 -24.43 -7.80 13.90
N SER A 35 -24.03 -8.28 15.08
CA SER A 35 -22.72 -8.03 15.65
C SER A 35 -21.62 -8.68 14.83
N GLY A 36 -21.83 -9.91 14.36
CA GLY A 36 -20.92 -10.61 13.47
C GLY A 36 -20.71 -9.90 12.14
N GLN A 37 -21.77 -9.37 11.54
CA GLN A 37 -21.68 -8.60 10.30
C GLN A 37 -20.90 -7.29 10.46
N LYS A 38 -21.11 -6.55 11.56
CA LYS A 38 -20.35 -5.33 11.86
C LYS A 38 -18.86 -5.63 11.98
N LEU A 39 -18.51 -6.68 12.72
CA LEU A 39 -17.12 -7.10 12.89
C LEU A 39 -16.49 -7.52 11.56
N ALA A 40 -17.21 -8.32 10.75
CA ALA A 40 -16.74 -8.75 9.44
C ALA A 40 -16.48 -7.55 8.51
N THR A 41 -17.37 -6.56 8.50
CA THR A 41 -17.20 -5.32 7.72
C THR A 41 -15.99 -4.52 8.17
N GLN A 42 -15.78 -4.37 9.48
CA GLN A 42 -14.57 -3.69 10.01
C GLN A 42 -13.29 -4.41 9.60
N ARG A 43 -13.26 -5.72 9.75
CA ARG A 43 -12.10 -6.55 9.35
C ARG A 43 -11.82 -6.45 7.85
N SER A 44 -12.86 -6.48 7.02
CA SER A 44 -12.73 -6.32 5.58
C SER A 44 -12.11 -4.98 5.20
N LYS A 45 -12.55 -3.88 5.81
CA LYS A 45 -11.97 -2.54 5.61
C LYS A 45 -10.51 -2.47 6.03
N GLN A 46 -10.18 -3.07 7.20
CA GLN A 46 -8.80 -3.12 7.69
C GLN A 46 -7.89 -3.91 6.76
N LEU A 47 -8.34 -5.08 6.29
CA LEU A 47 -7.61 -5.91 5.33
C LEU A 47 -7.38 -5.18 4.01
N LEU A 48 -8.39 -4.47 3.50
CA LEU A 48 -8.27 -3.66 2.29
C LEU A 48 -7.13 -2.64 2.42
N LEU A 49 -7.08 -1.90 3.53
CA LEU A 49 -6.00 -0.93 3.77
C LEU A 49 -4.63 -1.60 3.81
N ILE A 50 -4.50 -2.68 4.61
CA ILE A 50 -3.24 -3.42 4.76
C ILE A 50 -2.75 -3.94 3.40
N GLN A 51 -3.63 -4.57 2.62
CA GLN A 51 -3.28 -5.13 1.32
C GLN A 51 -2.82 -4.05 0.33
N ASN A 52 -3.51 -2.91 0.27
CA ASN A 52 -3.12 -1.82 -0.61
C ASN A 52 -1.76 -1.24 -0.22
N LEU A 53 -1.52 -0.94 1.06
CA LEU A 53 -0.23 -0.43 1.53
C LEU A 53 0.90 -1.44 1.28
N ALA A 54 0.68 -2.72 1.58
CA ALA A 54 1.66 -3.77 1.37
C ALA A 54 1.99 -3.96 -0.13
N SER A 55 0.98 -3.95 -1.00
CA SER A 55 1.18 -4.07 -2.45
C SER A 55 2.01 -2.92 -2.99
N ALA A 56 1.70 -1.67 -2.60
CA ALA A 56 2.46 -0.50 -3.04
C ALA A 56 3.91 -0.54 -2.52
N ALA A 57 4.11 -0.88 -1.25
CA ALA A 57 5.45 -0.99 -0.68
C ALA A 57 6.28 -2.09 -1.34
N LEU A 58 5.67 -3.25 -1.65
CA LEU A 58 6.33 -4.33 -2.36
C LEU A 58 6.68 -3.95 -3.81
N GLN A 59 5.79 -3.23 -4.50
CA GLN A 59 6.06 -2.71 -5.84
C GLN A 59 7.26 -1.78 -5.82
N ILE A 60 7.28 -0.79 -4.91
CA ILE A 60 8.39 0.14 -4.76
C ILE A 60 9.69 -0.62 -4.42
N LYS A 61 9.63 -1.60 -3.51
CA LYS A 61 10.79 -2.44 -3.15
C LYS A 61 11.37 -3.18 -4.35
N GLN A 62 10.50 -3.87 -5.12
CA GLN A 62 10.92 -4.67 -6.26
C GLN A 62 11.56 -3.81 -7.35
N ASP A 63 11.02 -2.64 -7.58
CA ASP A 63 11.56 -1.73 -8.57
C ASP A 63 12.85 -1.07 -8.08
N LEU A 64 12.92 -0.69 -6.80
CA LEU A 64 14.10 -0.14 -6.15
C LEU A 64 15.32 -1.10 -6.20
N GLN A 65 15.09 -2.42 -6.22
CA GLN A 65 16.17 -3.40 -6.39
C GLN A 65 16.85 -3.36 -7.77
N ARG A 66 16.23 -2.69 -8.75
CA ARG A 66 16.81 -2.43 -10.08
C ARG A 66 17.61 -1.12 -10.12
N ALA A 67 17.44 -0.25 -9.11
CA ALA A 67 18.13 1.04 -9.06
C ALA A 67 19.62 0.87 -9.32
N GLY A 68 20.19 1.75 -10.14
CA GLY A 68 21.60 1.73 -10.52
C GLY A 68 21.98 0.71 -11.59
N TYR A 69 21.07 -0.15 -12.03
CA TYR A 69 21.40 -1.19 -13.01
C TYR A 69 21.72 -0.58 -14.39
N ASP A 70 22.95 -0.82 -14.86
CA ASP A 70 23.38 -0.56 -16.25
C ASP A 70 24.41 -1.61 -16.66
N PRO A 71 24.04 -2.62 -17.46
CA PRO A 71 24.95 -3.68 -17.87
C PRO A 71 26.05 -3.21 -18.83
N ALA A 72 25.93 -2.01 -19.40
CA ALA A 72 26.93 -1.43 -20.30
C ALA A 72 27.95 -0.55 -19.57
N ALA A 73 27.73 -0.24 -18.29
CA ALA A 73 28.61 0.59 -17.48
C ALA A 73 29.30 -0.22 -16.38
N ALA A 74 30.53 0.14 -16.03
CA ALA A 74 31.27 -0.45 -14.93
C ALA A 74 30.81 0.07 -13.55
N LEU A 75 30.13 1.22 -13.53
CA LEU A 75 29.62 1.88 -12.32
C LEU A 75 28.09 1.97 -12.37
N PRO A 76 27.42 1.93 -11.22
CA PRO A 76 25.98 2.08 -11.16
C PRO A 76 25.53 3.44 -11.71
N VAL A 77 24.40 3.44 -12.40
CA VAL A 77 23.82 4.67 -12.94
C VAL A 77 23.01 5.40 -11.87
N SER A 78 23.11 6.73 -11.86
CA SER A 78 22.33 7.59 -10.96
C SER A 78 21.60 8.69 -11.74
N LEU A 79 20.62 9.33 -11.11
CA LEU A 79 20.00 10.54 -11.67
C LEU A 79 21.05 11.63 -11.83
N THR A 80 20.95 12.46 -12.88
CA THR A 80 21.98 13.47 -13.20
C THR A 80 22.20 14.51 -12.11
N SER A 81 21.26 14.66 -11.18
CA SER A 81 21.35 15.58 -10.03
C SER A 81 21.79 14.88 -8.74
N SER A 82 22.14 13.59 -8.79
CA SER A 82 22.44 12.81 -7.59
C SER A 82 23.84 12.17 -7.69
N SER A 83 24.55 12.17 -6.57
CA SER A 83 25.79 11.41 -6.40
C SER A 83 25.54 9.99 -5.86
N LYS A 84 24.31 9.69 -5.43
CA LYS A 84 23.90 8.38 -4.92
C LYS A 84 23.00 7.68 -5.92
N VAL A 85 23.01 6.35 -5.91
CA VAL A 85 22.14 5.51 -6.74
C VAL A 85 20.66 5.81 -6.47
N VAL A 86 20.32 6.01 -5.20
CA VAL A 86 18.99 6.44 -4.77
C VAL A 86 19.08 7.84 -4.19
N HIS A 87 18.36 8.76 -4.80
CA HIS A 87 18.21 10.14 -4.35
C HIS A 87 17.03 10.24 -3.40
N LEU A 88 17.25 10.87 -2.25
CA LEU A 88 16.21 11.06 -1.22
C LEU A 88 15.97 12.55 -0.98
N GLU A 89 14.69 12.93 -0.89
CA GLU A 89 14.26 14.24 -0.43
C GLU A 89 13.39 14.09 0.82
N SER A 90 13.48 15.05 1.74
CA SER A 90 12.75 15.02 3.01
C SER A 90 11.51 15.91 3.04
N SER A 91 11.43 16.92 2.15
CA SER A 91 10.31 17.88 2.15
C SER A 91 9.99 18.40 0.74
N PRO A 92 8.95 17.88 0.07
CA PRO A 92 8.14 16.71 0.44
C PRO A 92 8.98 15.42 0.41
N SER A 93 8.61 14.46 1.25
CA SER A 93 9.32 13.19 1.27
C SER A 93 9.20 12.47 -0.07
N ALA A 94 10.35 12.17 -0.68
CA ALA A 94 10.43 11.53 -1.97
C ALA A 94 11.71 10.72 -2.12
N LEU A 95 11.66 9.72 -2.99
CA LEU A 95 12.81 8.95 -3.44
C LEU A 95 12.85 8.92 -4.96
N GLY A 96 14.05 8.91 -5.53
CA GLY A 96 14.24 8.83 -6.96
C GLY A 96 15.44 7.97 -7.33
N TYR A 97 15.33 7.25 -8.43
CA TYR A 97 16.38 6.36 -8.95
C TYR A 97 16.21 6.17 -10.45
N VAL A 98 17.22 5.57 -11.08
CA VAL A 98 17.22 5.27 -12.50
C VAL A 98 17.86 3.90 -12.74
N TYR A 99 17.43 3.23 -13.80
CA TYR A 99 18.03 2.00 -14.29
C TYR A 99 17.83 1.86 -15.79
N ARG A 100 18.69 1.06 -16.42
CA ARG A 100 18.60 0.76 -17.84
C ARG A 100 17.57 -0.35 -18.08
N ILE A 101 16.70 -0.16 -19.08
CA ILE A 101 15.67 -1.13 -19.49
C ILE A 101 15.92 -1.71 -20.89
N ALA A 102 16.70 -1.01 -21.73
CA ALA A 102 17.07 -1.49 -23.06
C ALA A 102 18.53 -1.19 -23.38
N ALA A 103 19.13 -2.00 -24.23
CA ALA A 103 20.53 -1.83 -24.64
C ALA A 103 20.76 -0.52 -25.39
N THR A 104 19.84 -0.14 -26.26
CA THR A 104 19.86 1.07 -27.08
C THR A 104 18.42 1.57 -27.31
N GLY A 105 18.26 2.82 -27.73
CA GLY A 105 16.96 3.38 -28.09
C GLY A 105 16.63 4.66 -27.34
N GLN A 106 15.50 5.26 -27.71
CA GLN A 106 15.04 6.50 -27.08
C GLN A 106 14.54 6.27 -25.63
N ASP A 107 14.20 5.05 -25.28
CA ASP A 107 13.64 4.66 -23.98
C ASP A 107 14.60 3.70 -23.25
N ALA A 108 15.92 3.91 -23.40
CA ALA A 108 16.93 3.01 -22.86
C ALA A 108 17.00 3.04 -21.32
N PHE A 109 16.66 4.18 -20.71
CA PHE A 109 16.68 4.35 -19.26
C PHE A 109 15.30 4.72 -18.73
N ARG A 110 14.93 4.10 -17.61
CA ARG A 110 13.75 4.46 -16.84
C ARG A 110 14.19 5.17 -15.56
N SER A 111 13.77 6.44 -15.43
CA SER A 111 13.91 7.24 -14.22
C SER A 111 12.59 7.23 -13.46
N VAL A 112 12.64 6.88 -12.18
CA VAL A 112 11.47 6.71 -11.33
C VAL A 112 11.57 7.64 -10.13
N VAL A 113 10.45 8.29 -9.78
CA VAL A 113 10.33 9.09 -8.56
C VAL A 113 9.04 8.69 -7.84
N VAL A 114 9.17 8.34 -6.57
CA VAL A 114 8.03 8.16 -5.67
C VAL A 114 8.00 9.33 -4.70
N LYS A 115 6.88 10.05 -4.63
CA LYS A 115 6.75 11.24 -3.78
C LYS A 115 5.42 11.32 -3.07
N HIS A 116 5.46 11.77 -1.82
CA HIS A 116 4.26 12.12 -1.06
C HIS A 116 3.65 13.40 -1.63
N GLN A 117 2.35 13.38 -1.87
CA GLN A 117 1.59 14.53 -2.34
C GLN A 117 0.53 14.93 -1.32
N PRO A 118 0.77 15.98 -0.52
CA PRO A 118 -0.26 16.55 0.33
C PRO A 118 -1.47 17.03 -0.48
N SER A 119 -2.67 16.81 0.04
CA SER A 119 -3.90 17.41 -0.49
C SER A 119 -4.35 18.55 0.41
N LEU A 120 -4.77 19.66 -0.19
CA LEU A 120 -5.42 20.77 0.51
C LEU A 120 -6.94 20.56 0.63
N ASP A 121 -7.50 19.68 -0.17
CA ASP A 121 -8.93 19.34 -0.14
C ASP A 121 -9.17 18.23 0.89
N THR A 122 -10.01 18.51 1.88
CA THR A 122 -10.38 17.56 2.93
C THR A 122 -11.23 16.39 2.42
N ALA A 123 -11.86 16.53 1.26
CA ALA A 123 -12.62 15.46 0.60
C ALA A 123 -11.71 14.46 -0.13
N VAL A 124 -10.44 14.82 -0.32
CA VAL A 124 -9.45 14.01 -1.03
C VAL A 124 -8.26 13.80 -0.11
N GLY A 125 -7.90 12.55 0.15
CA GLY A 125 -6.75 12.19 0.97
C GLY A 125 -5.41 12.55 0.31
N HIS A 126 -4.36 12.59 1.12
CA HIS A 126 -2.99 12.74 0.61
C HIS A 126 -2.61 11.53 -0.24
N GLY A 127 -1.94 11.77 -1.36
CA GLY A 127 -1.54 10.77 -2.32
C GLY A 127 -0.09 10.31 -2.15
N LEU A 128 0.23 9.18 -2.79
CA LEU A 128 1.59 8.74 -3.07
C LEU A 128 1.71 8.60 -4.58
N LEU A 129 2.43 9.52 -5.19
CA LEU A 129 2.64 9.52 -6.64
C LEU A 129 3.85 8.68 -7.01
N LEU A 130 3.67 7.85 -8.02
CA LEU A 130 4.74 7.22 -8.77
C LEU A 130 4.87 7.95 -10.11
N CYS A 131 6.04 8.51 -10.38
CA CYS A 131 6.37 9.15 -11.64
C CYS A 131 7.42 8.28 -12.35
N GLU A 132 7.16 7.94 -13.60
CA GLU A 132 8.09 7.18 -14.44
C GLU A 132 8.38 7.99 -15.69
N LYS A 133 9.66 7.98 -16.13
CA LYS A 133 10.10 8.65 -17.34
C LYS A 133 11.12 7.81 -18.07
N GLU A 134 10.85 7.54 -19.35
CA GLU A 134 11.70 6.75 -20.23
C GLU A 134 12.42 7.69 -21.22
N MET A 135 13.74 7.64 -21.23
CA MET A 135 14.59 8.53 -22.00
C MET A 135 15.85 7.81 -22.51
N THR A 136 16.58 8.46 -23.43
CA THR A 136 17.86 7.94 -23.94
C THR A 136 18.95 7.85 -22.88
N GLY A 137 18.84 8.61 -21.80
CA GLY A 137 19.78 8.65 -20.68
C GLY A 137 19.11 9.06 -19.37
N PRO A 138 19.86 9.00 -18.26
CA PRO A 138 19.39 9.48 -16.97
C PRO A 138 18.96 10.95 -17.02
N VAL A 139 17.90 11.30 -16.31
CA VAL A 139 17.44 12.68 -16.14
C VAL A 139 17.63 13.16 -14.71
N SER A 140 17.43 14.46 -14.47
CA SER A 140 17.46 14.99 -13.11
C SER A 140 16.24 14.53 -12.30
N PHE A 141 16.36 14.52 -10.97
CA PHE A 141 15.25 14.22 -10.07
C PHE A 141 14.03 15.11 -10.35
N TYR A 142 14.27 16.42 -10.54
CA TYR A 142 13.18 17.35 -10.87
C TYR A 142 12.45 16.95 -12.15
N HIS A 143 13.18 16.66 -13.23
CA HIS A 143 12.57 16.21 -14.50
C HIS A 143 11.84 14.88 -14.35
N ALA A 144 12.40 13.91 -13.63
CA ALA A 144 11.76 12.62 -13.38
C ALA A 144 10.47 12.76 -12.55
N SER A 145 10.39 13.77 -11.68
CA SER A 145 9.23 14.02 -10.82
C SER A 145 8.05 14.72 -11.49
N LEU A 146 8.20 15.14 -12.74
CA LEU A 146 7.16 15.85 -13.51
C LEU A 146 6.45 14.92 -14.49
N SER A 147 5.14 15.12 -14.64
CA SER A 147 4.36 14.50 -15.71
C SER A 147 4.60 15.22 -17.05
N GLY A 148 4.51 14.49 -18.15
CA GLY A 148 4.72 14.99 -19.51
C GLY A 148 6.08 14.63 -20.08
N TRP A 149 6.26 14.85 -21.36
CA TRP A 149 7.39 14.49 -22.21
C TRP A 149 8.08 13.17 -21.81
N ASN A 150 7.60 12.08 -22.44
CA ASN A 150 8.03 10.70 -22.23
C ASN A 150 7.91 10.17 -20.80
N GLY A 151 6.93 10.70 -20.04
CA GLY A 151 6.63 10.19 -18.71
C GLY A 151 5.35 10.74 -18.11
N HIS A 152 4.84 10.07 -17.11
CA HIS A 152 3.64 10.46 -16.37
C HIS A 152 3.74 10.09 -14.91
N CYS A 153 2.97 10.82 -14.11
CA CYS A 153 2.80 10.52 -12.70
C CYS A 153 1.40 10.00 -12.47
N PHE A 154 1.25 8.96 -11.67
CA PHE A 154 -0.03 8.43 -11.24
C PHE A 154 -0.01 8.15 -9.74
N ASN A 155 -1.18 8.21 -9.14
CA ASN A 155 -1.30 7.93 -7.72
C ASN A 155 -1.40 6.41 -7.50
N LEU A 156 -0.59 5.88 -6.61
CA LEU A 156 -0.61 4.45 -6.26
C LEU A 156 -1.88 4.03 -5.53
N PHE A 157 -2.59 4.99 -4.93
CA PHE A 157 -3.82 4.77 -4.20
C PHE A 157 -4.96 5.62 -4.76
N ASN A 158 -6.20 5.17 -4.60
CA ASN A 158 -7.34 6.04 -4.82
C ASN A 158 -7.47 7.03 -3.65
N PRO A 159 -7.22 8.33 -3.84
CA PRO A 159 -7.20 9.30 -2.75
C PRO A 159 -8.58 9.58 -2.13
N LYS A 160 -9.68 9.11 -2.77
CA LYS A 160 -11.02 9.13 -2.18
C LYS A 160 -11.25 7.97 -1.21
N GLN A 161 -10.39 6.95 -1.24
CA GLN A 161 -10.51 5.76 -0.38
C GLN A 161 -9.43 5.71 0.69
N ILE A 162 -8.18 6.00 0.31
CA ILE A 162 -7.01 5.90 1.18
C ILE A 162 -6.26 7.22 1.15
N SER A 163 -5.96 7.73 2.33
CA SER A 163 -5.08 8.88 2.54
C SER A 163 -3.75 8.38 3.10
N ILE A 164 -2.66 8.74 2.44
CA ILE A 164 -1.31 8.47 2.94
C ILE A 164 -0.96 9.52 3.99
N THR A 165 -0.82 9.10 5.22
CA THR A 165 -0.54 9.99 6.36
C THR A 165 0.94 10.21 6.57
N GLU A 166 1.78 9.24 6.18
CA GLU A 166 3.23 9.34 6.24
C GLU A 166 3.87 8.52 5.10
N PHE A 167 4.84 9.12 4.45
CA PHE A 167 5.79 8.44 3.59
C PHE A 167 7.16 8.99 3.95
N ARG A 168 8.02 8.16 4.51
CA ARG A 168 9.38 8.52 4.87
C ARG A 168 10.34 7.44 4.38
N VAL A 169 11.44 7.89 3.84
CA VAL A 169 12.49 6.99 3.35
C VAL A 169 13.80 7.38 4.01
N THR A 170 14.50 6.37 4.51
CA THR A 170 15.83 6.53 5.10
C THR A 170 16.81 5.59 4.44
N ASP A 171 18.06 6.02 4.32
CA ASP A 171 19.15 5.20 3.84
C ASP A 171 20.17 4.93 4.96
N ALA A 172 20.77 3.76 4.92
CA ALA A 172 21.87 3.40 5.78
C ALA A 172 22.94 2.65 4.98
N ALA A 173 24.20 3.06 5.15
CA ALA A 173 25.34 2.32 4.61
C ALA A 173 25.58 1.07 5.47
N ILE A 174 25.72 -0.08 4.83
CA ILE A 174 26.12 -1.33 5.46
C ILE A 174 27.58 -1.57 5.07
N VAL A 175 28.48 -1.30 6.00
CA VAL A 175 29.92 -1.50 5.80
C VAL A 175 30.26 -2.93 6.15
N GLY A 176 30.64 -3.73 5.15
CA GLY A 176 31.16 -5.09 5.31
C GLY A 176 32.67 -5.16 5.01
N GLN A 177 33.30 -6.30 5.26
CA GLN A 177 34.70 -6.53 4.86
C GLN A 177 34.80 -6.55 3.31
N GLY A 178 35.14 -5.38 2.71
CA GLY A 178 35.46 -5.24 1.29
C GLY A 178 34.31 -4.83 0.36
N ALA A 179 33.09 -4.57 0.88
CA ALA A 179 32.00 -3.99 0.09
C ALA A 179 31.13 -3.05 0.94
N GLU A 180 30.86 -1.88 0.41
CA GLU A 180 29.80 -1.01 0.91
C GLU A 180 28.48 -1.42 0.22
N ASN A 181 27.44 -1.65 1.01
CA ASN A 181 26.08 -1.83 0.51
C ASN A 181 25.19 -0.73 1.10
N GLN A 182 24.17 -0.34 0.35
CA GLN A 182 23.17 0.61 0.82
C GLN A 182 21.86 -0.11 1.08
N SER A 183 21.30 0.09 2.29
CA SER A 183 19.95 -0.33 2.62
C SER A 183 19.01 0.87 2.59
N ILE A 184 17.82 0.66 2.05
CA ILE A 184 16.75 1.66 2.02
C ILE A 184 15.60 1.13 2.87
N THR A 185 15.16 1.94 3.84
CA THR A 185 13.99 1.65 4.67
C THR A 185 12.88 2.61 4.31
N ILE A 186 11.72 2.05 3.97
CA ILE A 186 10.50 2.76 3.62
C ILE A 186 9.52 2.64 4.77
N HIS A 187 9.10 3.77 5.32
CA HIS A 187 8.00 3.87 6.28
C HIS A 187 6.78 4.42 5.54
N LEU A 188 5.72 3.65 5.53
CA LEU A 188 4.48 4.00 4.85
C LEU A 188 3.30 3.85 5.81
N SER A 189 2.55 4.94 6.02
CA SER A 189 1.35 4.95 6.86
C SER A 189 0.18 5.52 6.09
N GLY A 190 -0.99 4.95 6.31
CA GLY A 190 -2.21 5.39 5.67
C GLY A 190 -3.45 5.12 6.50
N ARG A 191 -4.54 5.79 6.14
CA ARG A 191 -5.86 5.60 6.75
C ARG A 191 -6.95 5.56 5.69
N LEU A 192 -8.08 4.98 6.05
CA LEU A 192 -9.27 5.03 5.18
C LEU A 192 -9.94 6.41 5.28
N MET A 193 -10.39 6.94 4.14
CA MET A 193 -11.15 8.19 4.08
C MET A 193 -12.56 8.04 4.62
N THR A 194 -13.15 6.84 4.49
CA THR A 194 -14.51 6.52 4.98
C THR A 194 -14.58 6.28 6.48
N ASP A 195 -13.42 5.96 7.11
CA ASP A 195 -13.33 5.66 8.53
C ASP A 195 -11.90 5.92 9.02
N SER A 196 -11.65 7.12 9.50
CA SER A 196 -10.32 7.56 9.92
C SER A 196 -9.74 6.82 11.13
N SER A 197 -10.59 6.07 11.87
CA SER A 197 -10.13 5.21 12.97
C SER A 197 -9.36 3.98 12.45
N ILE A 198 -9.60 3.59 11.19
CA ILE A 198 -8.90 2.50 10.53
C ILE A 198 -7.64 3.07 9.87
N HIS A 199 -6.52 2.87 10.52
CA HIS A 199 -5.20 3.25 10.04
C HIS A 199 -4.25 2.06 10.13
N HIS A 200 -3.20 2.09 9.32
CA HIS A 200 -2.14 1.08 9.35
C HIS A 200 -0.81 1.71 8.95
N GLN A 201 0.25 1.18 9.53
CA GLN A 201 1.62 1.53 9.18
C GLN A 201 2.41 0.27 8.88
N LEU A 202 3.34 0.39 7.95
CA LEU A 202 4.28 -0.67 7.63
C LEU A 202 5.68 -0.08 7.44
N GLU A 203 6.64 -0.90 7.73
CA GLU A 203 8.05 -0.62 7.48
C GLU A 203 8.63 -1.74 6.63
N LEU A 204 9.39 -1.36 5.61
CA LEU A 204 9.98 -2.30 4.69
C LEU A 204 11.42 -1.89 4.38
N THR A 205 12.36 -2.77 4.66
CA THR A 205 13.77 -2.55 4.32
C THR A 205 14.17 -3.38 3.10
N THR A 206 14.99 -2.80 2.24
CA THR A 206 15.58 -3.48 1.08
C THR A 206 17.04 -3.11 0.93
N LEU A 207 17.83 -4.07 0.46
CA LEU A 207 19.21 -3.85 0.04
C LEU A 207 19.23 -3.51 -1.46
N LEU A 208 20.05 -2.54 -1.84
CA LEU A 208 20.33 -2.26 -3.24
C LEU A 208 21.24 -3.38 -3.79
N ARG A 209 20.97 -3.80 -5.02
CA ARG A 209 21.74 -4.87 -5.69
C ARG A 209 22.86 -4.34 -6.56
N ASN A 210 22.67 -3.13 -7.10
CA ASN A 210 23.60 -2.46 -8.02
C ASN A 210 24.14 -1.24 -7.28
N PHE A 211 25.34 -1.40 -6.74
CA PHE A 211 25.93 -0.40 -5.86
C PHE A 211 27.42 -0.24 -6.18
#